data_edb03222e26555c39a8672bdd36b7969
#
_entry.id   edb03222e26555c39a8672bdd36b7969
#
_cell.length_a   1.000
_cell.length_b   1.000
_cell.length_c   1.000
_cell.angle_alpha   90.00
_cell.angle_beta   90.00
_cell.angle_gamma   90.00
#
_symmetry.space_group_name_H-M   'P 1'
#
loop_
_entity.id
_entity.type
_entity.pdbx_description
1 polymer ?
#
loop_
_entity_poly.entity_id
_entity_poly.type
_entity_poly.pdbx_seq_one_letter_code
_entity_poly.pdbx_strand_id
1 'polypeptide(L)'
;MPTTTPLIKVERTKSYGAEVVLYGNVYDEACAKAYELADEYGYTFIHPFDDLTVATGQGTIAMEIVKELPLVDYILVPIGGGGLATGVSTLAMLLKPN
;
A
#
# COMPACT_ATOMS: atom_id res chain seq x y z
N MET A 1 -12.10 -1.39 -6.88
CA MET A 1 -11.27 -2.54 -7.32
C MET A 1 -11.69 -2.96 -8.72
N PRO A 2 -10.80 -3.48 -9.58
CA PRO A 2 -11.20 -4.09 -10.84
C PRO A 2 -12.18 -5.24 -10.65
N THR A 3 -13.05 -5.48 -11.62
CA THR A 3 -14.01 -6.60 -11.58
C THR A 3 -13.32 -7.97 -11.59
N THR A 4 -12.07 -8.00 -12.08
CA THR A 4 -11.20 -9.20 -12.11
C THR A 4 -10.49 -9.49 -10.79
N THR A 5 -10.70 -8.66 -9.76
CA THR A 5 -10.07 -8.85 -8.45
C THR A 5 -10.48 -10.19 -7.84
N PRO A 6 -9.54 -10.98 -7.30
CA PRO A 6 -9.87 -12.24 -6.64
C PRO A 6 -10.92 -12.08 -5.55
N LEU A 7 -11.91 -12.98 -5.54
CA LEU A 7 -13.07 -12.91 -4.64
C LEU A 7 -12.65 -12.80 -3.16
N ILE A 8 -11.62 -13.53 -2.77
CA ILE A 8 -11.11 -13.48 -1.38
C ILE A 8 -10.72 -12.07 -0.93
N LYS A 9 -10.13 -11.26 -1.82
CA LYS A 9 -9.77 -9.87 -1.50
C LYS A 9 -11.01 -8.98 -1.35
N VAL A 10 -11.97 -9.16 -2.24
CA VAL A 10 -13.24 -8.42 -2.20
C VAL A 10 -14.00 -8.72 -0.92
N GLU A 11 -14.20 -9.99 -0.61
CA GLU A 11 -14.93 -10.42 0.58
C GLU A 11 -14.23 -10.01 1.88
N ARG A 12 -12.91 -10.17 1.94
CA ARG A 12 -12.14 -9.75 3.12
C ARG A 12 -12.23 -8.24 3.36
N THR A 13 -12.18 -7.44 2.31
CA THR A 13 -12.35 -5.99 2.43
C THR A 13 -13.75 -5.63 2.93
N LYS A 14 -14.79 -6.27 2.38
CA LYS A 14 -16.17 -6.10 2.85
C LYS A 14 -16.35 -6.52 4.31
N SER A 15 -15.68 -7.59 4.74
CA SER A 15 -15.80 -8.09 6.13
C SER A 15 -15.29 -7.09 7.18
N TYR A 16 -14.44 -6.15 6.78
CA TYR A 16 -14.01 -5.05 7.65
C TYR A 16 -14.96 -3.85 7.64
N GLY A 17 -16.12 -3.97 7.00
CA GLY A 17 -17.13 -2.90 6.95
C GLY A 17 -16.93 -1.90 5.81
N ALA A 18 -15.98 -2.14 4.90
CA ALA A 18 -15.74 -1.25 3.77
C ALA A 18 -16.76 -1.47 2.66
N GLU A 19 -17.19 -0.38 2.02
CA GLU A 19 -17.92 -0.44 0.77
C GLU A 19 -16.94 -0.74 -0.38
N VAL A 20 -17.20 -1.78 -1.15
CA VAL A 20 -16.36 -2.18 -2.29
C VAL A 20 -17.08 -1.85 -3.58
N VAL A 21 -16.49 -0.95 -4.37
CA VAL A 21 -16.94 -0.62 -5.72
C VAL A 21 -16.08 -1.39 -6.72
N LEU A 22 -16.71 -2.27 -7.48
CA LEU A 22 -16.07 -3.02 -8.56
C LEU A 22 -16.27 -2.27 -9.89
N TYR A 23 -15.18 -1.87 -10.54
CA TYR A 23 -15.23 -1.13 -11.78
C TYR A 23 -14.01 -1.41 -12.66
N GLY A 24 -14.25 -1.60 -13.96
CA GLY A 24 -13.20 -1.84 -14.94
C GLY A 24 -12.56 -3.22 -14.84
N ASN A 25 -11.68 -3.52 -15.76
CA ASN A 25 -10.97 -4.80 -15.86
C ASN A 25 -9.53 -4.74 -15.33
N VAL A 26 -8.95 -3.53 -15.31
CA VAL A 26 -7.57 -3.28 -14.88
C VAL A 26 -7.51 -2.21 -13.80
N TYR A 27 -6.35 -2.13 -13.15
CA TYR A 27 -6.12 -1.17 -12.06
C TYR A 27 -6.39 0.29 -12.48
N ASP A 28 -5.92 0.70 -13.66
CA ASP A 28 -6.03 2.10 -14.09
C ASP A 28 -7.48 2.55 -14.26
N GLU A 29 -8.36 1.68 -14.75
CA GLU A 29 -9.79 1.97 -14.87
C GLU A 29 -10.45 2.11 -13.48
N ALA A 30 -10.13 1.22 -12.56
CA ALA A 30 -10.61 1.30 -11.19
C ALA A 30 -10.08 2.55 -10.46
N CYS A 31 -8.83 2.91 -10.70
CA CYS A 31 -8.21 4.11 -10.14
C CYS A 31 -8.89 5.40 -10.65
N ALA A 32 -9.13 5.48 -11.96
CA ALA A 32 -9.86 6.61 -12.55
C ALA A 32 -11.26 6.76 -11.94
N LYS A 33 -11.97 5.64 -11.76
CA LYS A 33 -13.28 5.65 -11.09
C LYS A 33 -13.19 6.08 -9.63
N ALA A 34 -12.14 5.71 -8.92
CA ALA A 34 -11.94 6.13 -7.55
C ALA A 34 -11.72 7.65 -7.43
N TYR A 35 -10.97 8.25 -8.35
CA TYR A 35 -10.82 9.71 -8.41
C TYR A 35 -12.14 10.41 -8.73
N GLU A 36 -12.92 9.88 -9.68
CA GLU A 36 -14.24 10.40 -10.01
C GLU A 36 -15.17 10.43 -8.76
N LEU A 37 -15.22 9.32 -8.03
CA LEU A 37 -16.02 9.23 -6.79
C LEU A 37 -15.49 10.15 -5.68
N ALA A 38 -14.17 10.29 -5.57
CA ALA A 38 -13.57 11.19 -4.60
C ALA A 38 -13.96 12.65 -4.87
N ASP A 39 -13.95 13.07 -6.15
CA ASP A 39 -14.37 14.41 -6.55
C ASP A 39 -15.87 14.62 -6.35
N GLU A 40 -16.70 13.64 -6.72
CA GLU A 40 -18.15 13.74 -6.63
C GLU A 40 -18.64 13.82 -5.17
N TYR A 41 -18.07 13.02 -4.28
CA TYR A 41 -18.52 12.90 -2.88
C TYR A 41 -17.59 13.59 -1.86
N GLY A 42 -16.50 14.20 -2.30
CA GLY A 42 -15.54 14.86 -1.40
C GLY A 42 -14.72 13.88 -0.56
N TYR A 43 -14.48 12.66 -1.06
CA TYR A 43 -13.65 11.67 -0.37
C TYR A 43 -12.17 11.99 -0.49
N THR A 44 -11.41 11.64 0.53
CA THR A 44 -9.95 11.68 0.47
C THR A 44 -9.42 10.42 -0.23
N PHE A 45 -8.73 10.62 -1.35
CA PHE A 45 -8.08 9.52 -2.05
C PHE A 45 -6.74 9.19 -1.38
N ILE A 46 -6.53 7.93 -1.01
CA ILE A 46 -5.27 7.43 -0.49
C ILE A 46 -4.60 6.59 -1.59
N HIS A 47 -3.51 7.12 -2.17
CA HIS A 47 -2.79 6.41 -3.22
C HIS A 47 -2.05 5.21 -2.62
N PRO A 48 -2.09 4.02 -3.26
CA PRO A 48 -1.52 2.79 -2.68
C PRO A 48 0.02 2.78 -2.63
N PHE A 49 0.71 3.62 -3.40
CA PHE A 49 2.18 3.65 -3.42
C PHE A 49 2.80 5.01 -3.75
N ASP A 50 2.15 5.86 -4.55
CA ASP A 50 2.71 7.17 -4.97
C ASP A 50 2.26 8.29 -4.02
N ASP A 51 2.61 8.14 -2.75
CA ASP A 51 2.32 9.10 -1.68
C ASP A 51 3.38 8.96 -0.60
N LEU A 52 4.05 10.06 -0.26
CA LEU A 52 5.12 10.07 0.74
C LEU A 52 4.63 9.69 2.14
N THR A 53 3.41 10.07 2.51
CA THR A 53 2.84 9.71 3.80
C THR A 53 2.57 8.21 3.88
N VAL A 54 2.05 7.62 2.80
CA VAL A 54 1.86 6.17 2.69
C VAL A 54 3.20 5.44 2.72
N ALA A 55 4.20 5.90 1.95
CA ALA A 55 5.54 5.32 1.96
C ALA A 55 6.20 5.42 3.35
N THR A 56 6.03 6.54 4.04
CA THR A 56 6.51 6.72 5.42
C THR A 56 5.87 5.68 6.37
N GLY A 57 4.56 5.46 6.23
CA GLY A 57 3.86 4.41 6.99
C GLY A 57 4.42 3.01 6.74
N GLN A 58 4.83 2.70 5.51
CA GLN A 58 5.46 1.42 5.16
C GLN A 58 6.82 1.23 5.84
N GLY A 59 7.51 2.31 6.18
CA GLY A 59 8.77 2.25 6.92
C GLY A 59 8.66 1.59 8.30
N THR A 60 7.48 1.59 8.92
CA THR A 60 7.25 0.91 10.20
C THR A 60 7.57 -0.58 10.16
N ILE A 61 7.50 -1.21 8.98
CA ILE A 61 7.90 -2.60 8.77
C ILE A 61 9.38 -2.77 9.09
N ALA A 62 10.25 -1.91 8.57
CA ALA A 62 11.69 -1.95 8.85
C ALA A 62 11.97 -1.72 10.34
N MET A 63 11.25 -0.82 10.98
CA MET A 63 11.37 -0.58 12.42
C MET A 63 11.08 -1.84 13.24
N GLU A 64 10.00 -2.53 12.93
CA GLU A 64 9.61 -3.76 13.61
C GLU A 64 10.61 -4.89 13.35
N ILE A 65 11.07 -5.05 12.10
CA ILE A 65 12.08 -6.05 11.75
C ILE A 65 13.38 -5.82 12.51
N VAL A 66 13.91 -4.60 12.52
CA VAL A 66 15.17 -4.29 13.22
C VAL A 66 15.03 -4.45 14.74
N LYS A 67 13.86 -4.17 15.29
CA LYS A 67 13.56 -4.37 16.70
C LYS A 67 13.58 -5.86 17.07
N GLU A 68 12.97 -6.71 16.26
CA GLU A 68 12.92 -8.16 16.48
C GLU A 68 14.24 -8.86 16.14
N LEU A 69 14.91 -8.39 15.09
CA LEU A 69 16.16 -8.95 14.54
C LEU A 69 17.24 -7.88 14.44
N PRO A 70 17.85 -7.47 15.57
CA PRO A 70 18.85 -6.37 15.55
C PRO A 70 20.09 -6.65 14.70
N LEU A 71 20.39 -7.93 14.42
CA LEU A 71 21.55 -8.36 13.63
C LEU A 71 21.18 -8.74 12.19
N VAL A 72 19.99 -8.33 11.71
CA VAL A 72 19.58 -8.60 10.33
C VAL A 72 20.56 -7.98 9.32
N ASP A 73 21.00 -8.78 8.33
CA ASP A 73 21.89 -8.34 7.27
C ASP A 73 21.15 -8.08 5.96
N TYR A 74 20.07 -8.80 5.70
CA TYR A 74 19.31 -8.73 4.46
C TYR A 74 17.82 -8.67 4.75
N ILE A 75 17.12 -7.76 4.07
CA ILE A 75 15.67 -7.66 4.04
C ILE A 75 15.22 -7.77 2.59
N LEU A 76 14.46 -8.81 2.25
CA LEU A 76 13.90 -8.98 0.91
C LEU A 76 12.54 -8.28 0.85
N VAL A 77 12.43 -7.34 -0.08
CA VAL A 77 11.23 -6.52 -0.24
C VAL A 77 10.70 -6.65 -1.67
N PRO A 78 9.44 -7.05 -1.88
CA PRO A 78 8.84 -7.03 -3.20
C PRO A 78 8.67 -5.60 -3.70
N ILE A 79 8.92 -5.36 -4.98
CA ILE A 79 8.79 -4.05 -5.61
C ILE A 79 7.71 -4.11 -6.69
N GLY A 80 6.65 -3.31 -6.48
CA GLY A 80 5.65 -3.00 -7.49
C GLY A 80 5.75 -1.51 -7.85
N GLY A 81 4.88 -0.67 -7.29
CA GLY A 81 4.94 0.79 -7.46
C GLY A 81 6.07 1.50 -6.71
N GLY A 82 6.77 0.82 -5.83
CA GLY A 82 7.95 1.34 -5.13
C GLY A 82 7.68 1.94 -3.74
N GLY A 83 6.43 2.13 -3.34
CA GLY A 83 6.10 2.73 -2.03
C GLY A 83 6.58 1.92 -0.84
N LEU A 84 6.35 0.62 -0.86
CA LEU A 84 6.83 -0.31 0.17
C LEU A 84 8.36 -0.32 0.24
N ALA A 85 9.01 -0.50 -0.90
CA ALA A 85 10.47 -0.54 -0.98
C ALA A 85 11.12 0.79 -0.52
N THR A 86 10.53 1.91 -0.90
CA THR A 86 10.99 3.25 -0.48
C THR A 86 10.92 3.42 1.04
N GLY A 87 9.77 3.11 1.63
CA GLY A 87 9.58 3.23 3.08
C GLY A 87 10.50 2.32 3.88
N VAL A 88 10.53 1.04 3.53
CA VAL A 88 11.35 0.03 4.22
C VAL A 88 12.83 0.32 4.08
N SER A 89 13.33 0.61 2.87
CA SER A 89 14.76 0.87 2.65
C SER A 89 15.21 2.16 3.32
N THR A 90 14.43 3.22 3.24
CA THR A 90 14.77 4.51 3.85
C THR A 90 14.93 4.37 5.36
N LEU A 91 13.97 3.75 6.03
CA LEU A 91 14.07 3.59 7.48
C LEU A 91 15.15 2.58 7.87
N ALA A 92 15.32 1.48 7.13
CA ALA A 92 16.39 0.52 7.37
C ALA A 92 17.78 1.19 7.28
N MET A 93 18.00 2.05 6.30
CA MET A 93 19.26 2.81 6.17
C MET A 93 19.50 3.79 7.33
N LEU A 94 18.43 4.41 7.85
CA LEU A 94 18.54 5.31 9.00
C LEU A 94 18.81 4.55 10.31
N LEU A 95 18.22 3.38 10.48
CA LEU A 95 18.39 2.56 11.69
C LEU A 95 19.69 1.75 11.69
N LYS A 96 20.14 1.32 10.52
CA LYS A 96 21.35 0.50 10.31
C LYS A 96 22.14 1.03 9.12
N PRO A 97 22.90 2.12 9.29
CA PRO A 97 23.62 2.76 8.18
C PRO A 97 24.73 1.91 7.56
N ASN A 98 25.15 0.85 8.22
CA ASN A 98 26.15 -0.10 7.71
C ASN A 98 25.46 -1.34 7.14
#